data_1a24e46da11fc585ac90d3c5f28fafb4
#
_entry.id   1a24e46da11fc585ac90d3c5f28fafb4
#
_cell.length_a   1.000
_cell.length_b   1.000
_cell.length_c   1.000
_cell.angle_alpha   90.00
_cell.angle_beta   90.00
_cell.angle_gamma   90.00
#
_symmetry.space_group_name_H-M   'P 1'
#
loop_
_entity.id
_entity.type
_entity.pdbx_description
1 polymer ?
#
loop_
_entity_poly.entity_id
_entity_poly.type
_entity_poly.pdbx_seq_one_letter_code
_entity_poly.pdbx_strand_id
1 'polypeptide(L)'
;MKAEGIFEKISGLNTPGLILLAARPGMGKTSFALNMARIVAEKKTAAVFSLEMSREQVAARLLALAPPAENKRTCAGTIYIDDNSAFSVADIHAKCCQLDNLGLVVIDYLQLMTWSRGGENRRQLAIETSRMLKIMAKELAVPVLCLSQLSRATETRENRRPILSDLRESESFVPEADIVLFLYQDSYYNEDLKKRNSVECIAVKKLHGETGTVELRWIAEDARCLALDDMLRW
;
A
#
# COMPACT_ATOMS: atom_id res chain seq x y z
N MET A 1 4.06 -12.27 -18.32
CA MET A 1 4.89 -11.53 -17.36
C MET A 1 4.34 -11.81 -15.98
N LYS A 2 5.17 -12.33 -15.05
CA LYS A 2 4.70 -12.80 -13.74
C LYS A 2 4.55 -11.60 -12.81
N ALA A 3 3.40 -11.46 -12.17
CA ALA A 3 3.12 -10.44 -11.14
C ALA A 3 4.03 -10.58 -9.90
N GLU A 4 4.73 -11.69 -9.75
CA GLU A 4 5.72 -11.98 -8.69
C GLU A 4 6.89 -10.97 -8.66
N GLY A 5 7.23 -10.33 -9.80
CA GLY A 5 8.37 -9.43 -9.91
C GLY A 5 8.31 -8.17 -9.03
N ILE A 6 7.12 -7.66 -8.62
CA ILE A 6 7.04 -6.48 -7.74
C ILE A 6 7.54 -6.83 -6.33
N PHE A 7 7.14 -7.99 -5.78
CA PHE A 7 7.60 -8.44 -4.46
C PHE A 7 9.10 -8.74 -4.42
N GLU A 8 9.65 -9.27 -5.52
CA GLU A 8 11.08 -9.54 -5.64
C GLU A 8 11.88 -8.24 -5.78
N LYS A 9 11.35 -7.28 -6.56
CA LYS A 9 12.01 -6.00 -6.82
C LYS A 9 11.98 -5.05 -5.63
N ILE A 10 10.91 -5.05 -4.84
CA ILE A 10 10.85 -4.30 -3.57
C ILE A 10 11.13 -5.29 -2.43
N SER A 11 12.43 -5.61 -2.23
CA SER A 11 12.84 -6.55 -1.18
C SER A 11 12.22 -6.18 0.18
N GLY A 12 11.66 -7.16 0.87
CA GLY A 12 11.05 -6.99 2.19
C GLY A 12 9.52 -6.85 2.19
N LEU A 13 8.85 -6.64 1.04
CA LEU A 13 7.38 -6.60 1.00
C LEU A 13 6.71 -7.92 1.39
N ASN A 14 7.42 -9.02 1.34
CA ASN A 14 6.96 -10.35 1.73
C ASN A 14 7.42 -10.78 3.13
N THR A 15 8.15 -9.91 3.83
CA THR A 15 8.60 -10.18 5.20
C THR A 15 7.63 -9.58 6.22
N PRO A 16 7.45 -10.24 7.40
CA PRO A 16 6.65 -9.67 8.47
C PRO A 16 7.17 -8.30 8.88
N GLY A 17 6.30 -7.30 8.87
CA GLY A 17 6.67 -5.94 9.23
C GLY A 17 5.63 -4.89 8.83
N LEU A 18 5.84 -3.68 9.31
CA LEU A 18 4.99 -2.53 9.01
C LEU A 18 5.53 -1.79 7.77
N ILE A 19 4.69 -1.72 6.73
CA ILE A 19 4.99 -1.04 5.47
C ILE A 19 4.07 0.17 5.35
N LEU A 20 4.65 1.36 5.19
CA LEU A 20 3.91 2.59 4.93
C LEU A 20 4.00 2.91 3.44
N LEU A 21 2.87 2.95 2.75
CA LEU A 21 2.76 3.38 1.36
C LEU A 21 2.04 4.71 1.28
N ALA A 22 2.71 5.74 0.79
CA ALA A 22 2.13 7.06 0.68
C ALA A 22 2.14 7.60 -0.75
N ALA A 23 1.09 8.35 -1.09
CA ALA A 23 0.97 9.02 -2.39
C ALA A 23 0.04 10.23 -2.30
N ARG A 24 0.11 11.11 -3.30
CA ARG A 24 -0.93 12.12 -3.51
C ARG A 24 -2.22 11.46 -3.99
N PRO A 25 -3.41 12.10 -3.74
CA PRO A 25 -4.65 11.64 -4.32
C PRO A 25 -4.55 11.44 -5.84
N GLY A 26 -5.17 10.41 -6.38
CA GLY A 26 -5.15 10.11 -7.81
C GLY A 26 -3.90 9.37 -8.33
N MET A 27 -2.84 9.23 -7.55
CA MET A 27 -1.60 8.52 -7.96
C MET A 27 -1.64 6.99 -7.81
N GLY A 28 -2.83 6.40 -7.66
CA GLY A 28 -3.00 4.95 -7.73
C GLY A 28 -2.65 4.17 -6.45
N LYS A 29 -2.53 4.82 -5.28
CA LYS A 29 -2.19 4.19 -3.99
C LYS A 29 -3.05 2.96 -3.68
N THR A 30 -4.38 3.11 -3.65
CA THR A 30 -5.33 2.01 -3.39
C THR A 30 -5.22 0.93 -4.46
N SER A 31 -5.12 1.31 -5.74
CA SER A 31 -4.98 0.33 -6.83
C SER A 31 -3.67 -0.46 -6.73
N PHE A 32 -2.57 0.17 -6.32
CA PHE A 32 -1.31 -0.54 -6.05
C PHE A 32 -1.50 -1.55 -4.92
N ALA A 33 -2.09 -1.16 -3.78
CA ALA A 33 -2.32 -2.04 -2.65
C ALA A 33 -3.25 -3.22 -2.99
N LEU A 34 -4.31 -2.98 -3.77
CA LEU A 34 -5.21 -4.03 -4.24
C LEU A 34 -4.53 -4.99 -5.24
N ASN A 35 -3.61 -4.49 -6.09
CA ASN A 35 -2.75 -5.37 -6.91
C ASN A 35 -1.90 -6.29 -6.04
N MET A 36 -1.29 -5.75 -4.96
CA MET A 36 -0.51 -6.55 -4.01
C MET A 36 -1.38 -7.61 -3.33
N ALA A 37 -2.57 -7.23 -2.85
CA ALA A 37 -3.54 -8.16 -2.26
C ALA A 37 -3.92 -9.28 -3.25
N ARG A 38 -4.16 -8.96 -4.52
CA ARG A 38 -4.48 -9.93 -5.57
C ARG A 38 -3.32 -10.91 -5.84
N ILE A 39 -2.08 -10.41 -5.88
CA ILE A 39 -0.89 -11.26 -6.08
C ILE A 39 -0.75 -12.25 -4.91
N VAL A 40 -0.92 -11.77 -3.68
CA VAL A 40 -0.88 -12.64 -2.50
C VAL A 40 -2.01 -13.66 -2.53
N ALA A 41 -3.21 -13.25 -2.97
CA ALA A 41 -4.37 -14.13 -3.08
C ALA A 41 -4.24 -15.23 -4.17
N GLU A 42 -3.16 -15.26 -4.95
CA GLU A 42 -2.86 -16.42 -5.78
C GLU A 42 -2.51 -17.68 -4.95
N LYS A 43 -1.99 -17.51 -3.72
CA LYS A 43 -1.49 -18.63 -2.87
C LYS A 43 -1.94 -18.57 -1.42
N LYS A 44 -2.28 -17.38 -0.90
CA LYS A 44 -2.57 -17.12 0.51
C LYS A 44 -3.83 -16.28 0.65
N THR A 45 -4.23 -15.97 1.88
CA THR A 45 -5.30 -15.02 2.16
C THR A 45 -4.73 -13.60 2.28
N ALA A 46 -5.36 -12.63 1.62
CA ALA A 46 -5.09 -11.21 1.81
C ALA A 46 -6.28 -10.56 2.52
N ALA A 47 -6.05 -9.83 3.60
CA ALA A 47 -7.08 -9.07 4.30
C ALA A 47 -7.00 -7.58 3.91
N VAL A 48 -8.13 -6.99 3.51
CA VAL A 48 -8.24 -5.59 3.12
C VAL A 48 -9.26 -4.91 4.04
N PHE A 49 -8.77 -4.00 4.87
CA PHE A 49 -9.58 -3.14 5.72
C PHE A 49 -9.67 -1.76 5.07
N SER A 50 -10.86 -1.45 4.53
CA SER A 50 -11.11 -0.22 3.79
C SER A 50 -11.94 0.73 4.66
N LEU A 51 -11.32 1.84 5.09
CA LEU A 51 -12.00 2.87 5.87
C LEU A 51 -12.56 4.00 4.97
N GLU A 52 -12.20 4.02 3.69
CA GLU A 52 -12.62 5.05 2.72
C GLU A 52 -13.67 4.54 1.74
N MET A 53 -13.54 3.29 1.31
CA MET A 53 -14.37 2.71 0.26
C MET A 53 -15.24 1.58 0.79
N SER A 54 -16.47 1.46 0.26
CA SER A 54 -17.32 0.31 0.58
C SER A 54 -16.76 -0.99 0.01
N ARG A 55 -17.19 -2.10 0.59
CA ARG A 55 -16.83 -3.47 0.15
C ARG A 55 -17.10 -3.68 -1.33
N GLU A 56 -18.25 -3.19 -1.82
CA GLU A 56 -18.65 -3.30 -3.23
C GLU A 56 -17.69 -2.52 -4.14
N GLN A 57 -17.25 -1.33 -3.72
CA GLN A 57 -16.30 -0.51 -4.48
C GLN A 57 -14.91 -1.17 -4.52
N VAL A 58 -14.44 -1.74 -3.40
CA VAL A 58 -13.18 -2.49 -3.35
C VAL A 58 -13.27 -3.73 -4.24
N ALA A 59 -14.37 -4.50 -4.14
CA ALA A 59 -14.60 -5.69 -4.96
C ALA A 59 -14.65 -5.34 -6.47
N ALA A 60 -15.35 -4.28 -6.85
CA ALA A 60 -15.40 -3.82 -8.24
C ALA A 60 -14.02 -3.47 -8.79
N ARG A 61 -13.17 -2.79 -7.99
CA ARG A 61 -11.78 -2.50 -8.38
C ARG A 61 -10.94 -3.77 -8.51
N LEU A 62 -11.09 -4.74 -7.60
CA LEU A 62 -10.37 -6.02 -7.68
C LEU A 62 -10.78 -6.81 -8.93
N LEU A 63 -12.06 -6.79 -9.30
CA LEU A 63 -12.55 -7.43 -10.54
C LEU A 63 -11.98 -6.76 -11.79
N ALA A 64 -11.87 -5.42 -11.80
CA ALA A 64 -11.24 -4.69 -12.89
C ALA A 64 -9.72 -5.00 -13.02
N LEU A 65 -9.06 -5.40 -11.94
CA LEU A 65 -7.66 -5.83 -11.93
C LEU A 65 -7.48 -7.28 -12.44
N ALA A 66 -8.56 -8.04 -12.61
CA ALA A 66 -8.46 -9.43 -13.08
C ALA A 66 -7.99 -9.47 -14.54
N PRO A 67 -7.07 -10.41 -14.91
CA PRO A 67 -6.68 -10.57 -16.30
C PRO A 67 -7.89 -11.02 -17.13
N PRO A 68 -7.95 -10.67 -18.44
CA PRO A 68 -8.94 -11.21 -19.35
C PRO A 68 -9.02 -12.74 -19.25
N ALA A 69 -10.21 -13.31 -19.43
CA ALA A 69 -10.59 -14.69 -19.10
C ALA A 69 -9.77 -15.83 -19.74
N GLU A 70 -8.80 -15.54 -20.60
CA GLU A 70 -7.95 -16.53 -21.26
C GLU A 70 -6.96 -17.27 -20.32
N ASN A 71 -6.69 -16.71 -19.12
CA ASN A 71 -5.87 -17.36 -18.10
C ASN A 71 -6.70 -17.60 -16.83
N LYS A 72 -7.53 -18.64 -16.84
CA LYS A 72 -8.14 -19.20 -15.60
C LYS A 72 -7.04 -19.74 -14.69
N ARG A 73 -6.32 -18.88 -14.00
CA ARG A 73 -5.57 -19.26 -12.80
C ARG A 73 -6.58 -19.44 -11.70
N THR A 74 -6.75 -20.66 -11.24
CA THR A 74 -7.43 -20.97 -9.99
C THR A 74 -6.69 -20.26 -8.87
N CYS A 75 -7.25 -19.15 -8.35
CA CYS A 75 -6.77 -18.54 -7.11
C CYS A 75 -7.00 -19.56 -6.00
N ALA A 76 -5.93 -20.05 -5.38
CA ALA A 76 -6.00 -20.96 -4.25
C ALA A 76 -6.25 -20.22 -2.94
N GLY A 77 -6.07 -18.89 -2.92
CA GLY A 77 -6.27 -18.04 -1.78
C GLY A 77 -7.52 -17.16 -1.90
N THR A 78 -7.74 -16.37 -0.87
CA THR A 78 -8.94 -15.54 -0.67
C THR A 78 -8.57 -14.08 -0.44
N ILE A 79 -9.44 -13.16 -0.85
CA ILE A 79 -9.37 -11.75 -0.41
C ILE A 79 -10.54 -11.51 0.55
N TYR A 80 -10.22 -11.30 1.82
CA TYR A 80 -11.16 -10.85 2.84
C TYR A 80 -11.26 -9.32 2.77
N ILE A 81 -12.48 -8.78 2.69
CA ILE A 81 -12.72 -7.34 2.63
C ILE A 81 -13.63 -6.96 3.79
N ASP A 82 -13.21 -5.97 4.56
CA ASP A 82 -14.02 -5.36 5.62
C ASP A 82 -14.00 -3.83 5.47
N ASP A 83 -15.18 -3.22 5.45
CA ASP A 83 -15.39 -1.79 5.21
C ASP A 83 -15.97 -1.06 6.43
N ASN A 84 -15.85 -1.65 7.62
CA ASN A 84 -16.24 -0.96 8.85
C ASN A 84 -15.31 0.24 9.10
N SER A 85 -15.87 1.43 9.19
CA SER A 85 -15.12 2.69 9.37
C SER A 85 -14.58 2.93 10.79
N ALA A 86 -14.92 2.07 11.76
CA ALA A 86 -14.61 2.28 13.18
C ALA A 86 -13.64 1.23 13.77
N PHE A 87 -12.72 0.69 12.96
CA PHE A 87 -11.75 -0.30 13.46
C PHE A 87 -10.71 0.31 14.39
N SER A 88 -10.49 -0.38 15.51
CA SER A 88 -9.23 -0.30 16.25
C SER A 88 -8.21 -1.30 15.70
N VAL A 89 -6.92 -1.13 16.04
CA VAL A 89 -5.88 -2.13 15.68
C VAL A 89 -6.20 -3.50 16.30
N ALA A 90 -6.78 -3.51 17.51
CA ALA A 90 -7.18 -4.75 18.18
C ALA A 90 -8.31 -5.48 17.42
N ASP A 91 -9.28 -4.74 16.87
CA ASP A 91 -10.36 -5.34 16.06
C ASP A 91 -9.81 -5.95 14.78
N ILE A 92 -8.90 -5.25 14.09
CA ILE A 92 -8.22 -5.75 12.90
C ILE A 92 -7.44 -7.03 13.25
N HIS A 93 -6.66 -7.00 14.33
CA HIS A 93 -5.87 -8.14 14.79
C HIS A 93 -6.76 -9.36 15.07
N ALA A 94 -7.83 -9.17 15.86
CA ALA A 94 -8.77 -10.25 16.21
C ALA A 94 -9.40 -10.90 14.97
N LYS A 95 -9.75 -10.11 13.94
CA LYS A 95 -10.26 -10.62 12.66
C LYS A 95 -9.19 -11.36 11.87
N CYS A 96 -7.99 -10.82 11.81
CA CYS A 96 -6.87 -11.46 11.12
C CYS A 96 -6.51 -12.83 11.72
N CYS A 97 -6.60 -12.99 13.05
CA CYS A 97 -6.36 -14.27 13.72
C CYS A 97 -7.38 -15.37 13.35
N GLN A 98 -8.54 -15.02 12.78
CA GLN A 98 -9.56 -15.95 12.31
C GLN A 98 -9.39 -16.36 10.84
N LEU A 99 -8.45 -15.76 10.12
CA LEU A 99 -8.21 -16.03 8.71
C LEU A 99 -7.13 -17.07 8.52
N ASP A 100 -7.48 -18.15 7.84
CA ASP A 100 -6.51 -19.20 7.51
C ASP A 100 -5.53 -18.72 6.43
N ASN A 101 -4.28 -19.17 6.57
CA ASN A 101 -3.19 -18.92 5.60
C ASN A 101 -3.03 -17.45 5.22
N LEU A 102 -3.11 -16.54 6.21
CA LEU A 102 -2.94 -15.12 5.99
C LEU A 102 -1.54 -14.81 5.43
N GLY A 103 -1.47 -13.91 4.46
CA GLY A 103 -0.22 -13.54 3.78
C GLY A 103 0.01 -12.04 3.64
N LEU A 104 -1.04 -11.22 3.80
CA LEU A 104 -0.96 -9.76 3.73
C LEU A 104 -2.15 -9.13 4.44
N VAL A 105 -1.90 -8.05 5.16
CA VAL A 105 -2.94 -7.15 5.66
C VAL A 105 -2.78 -5.79 4.99
N VAL A 106 -3.85 -5.25 4.41
CA VAL A 106 -3.92 -3.91 3.83
C VAL A 106 -4.87 -3.06 4.66
N ILE A 107 -4.45 -1.84 5.00
CA ILE A 107 -5.27 -0.86 5.74
C ILE A 107 -5.32 0.44 4.92
N ASP A 108 -6.49 0.77 4.36
CA ASP A 108 -6.74 1.97 3.57
C ASP A 108 -7.75 2.88 4.29
N TYR A 109 -7.39 3.97 4.90
CA TYR A 109 -6.06 4.55 5.11
C TYR A 109 -5.91 5.07 6.57
N LEU A 110 -4.67 5.17 7.03
CA LEU A 110 -4.30 5.40 8.43
C LEU A 110 -4.92 6.63 9.09
N GLN A 111 -5.06 7.73 8.35
CA GLN A 111 -5.56 8.99 8.92
C GLN A 111 -6.98 8.85 9.48
N LEU A 112 -7.82 7.97 8.91
CA LEU A 112 -9.18 7.74 9.44
C LEU A 112 -9.17 7.02 10.79
N MET A 113 -8.19 6.14 11.04
CA MET A 113 -8.05 5.45 12.34
C MET A 113 -7.69 6.41 13.48
N THR A 114 -6.91 7.46 13.18
CA THR A 114 -6.41 8.41 14.19
C THR A 114 -7.34 9.62 14.39
N TRP A 115 -8.20 9.94 13.41
CA TRP A 115 -9.05 11.12 13.43
C TRP A 115 -10.40 10.92 14.11
N SER A 116 -10.87 9.70 14.24
CA SER A 116 -12.16 9.38 14.87
C SER A 116 -12.22 9.72 16.37
N ARG A 117 -11.07 10.00 17.00
CA ARG A 117 -10.95 10.45 18.39
C ARG A 117 -10.38 11.86 18.43
N GLY A 118 -11.21 12.88 18.17
CA GLY A 118 -10.82 14.29 18.21
C GLY A 118 -10.18 14.72 19.54
N GLY A 119 -9.10 15.54 19.49
CA GLY A 119 -8.45 16.10 20.66
C GLY A 119 -6.99 16.49 20.44
N GLU A 120 -6.38 17.11 21.47
CA GLU A 120 -4.99 17.60 21.49
C GLU A 120 -3.92 16.49 21.34
N ASN A 121 -4.29 15.21 21.43
CA ASN A 121 -3.38 14.05 21.48
C ASN A 121 -3.23 13.28 20.16
N ARG A 122 -3.57 13.85 18.98
CA ARG A 122 -3.49 13.16 17.68
C ARG A 122 -2.12 12.53 17.42
N ARG A 123 -1.04 13.27 17.71
CA ARG A 123 0.32 12.79 17.49
C ARG A 123 0.64 11.58 18.37
N GLN A 124 0.23 11.60 19.62
CA GLN A 124 0.46 10.48 20.54
C GLN A 124 -0.35 9.26 20.13
N LEU A 125 -1.61 9.43 19.75
CA LEU A 125 -2.45 8.35 19.20
C LEU A 125 -1.84 7.75 17.93
N ALA A 126 -1.28 8.57 17.06
CA ALA A 126 -0.61 8.09 15.85
C ALA A 126 0.64 7.25 16.18
N ILE A 127 1.45 7.67 17.17
CA ILE A 127 2.62 6.91 17.65
C ILE A 127 2.17 5.56 18.25
N GLU A 128 1.17 5.56 19.11
CA GLU A 128 0.63 4.34 19.71
C GLU A 128 0.06 3.39 18.65
N THR A 129 -0.73 3.92 17.71
CA THR A 129 -1.29 3.15 16.60
C THR A 129 -0.19 2.52 15.75
N SER A 130 0.86 3.28 15.41
CA SER A 130 1.96 2.76 14.59
C SER A 130 2.70 1.63 15.30
N ARG A 131 2.94 1.77 16.60
CA ARG A 131 3.55 0.72 17.43
C ARG A 131 2.67 -0.53 17.52
N MET A 132 1.36 -0.37 17.71
CA MET A 132 0.42 -1.49 17.75
C MET A 132 0.37 -2.23 16.40
N LEU A 133 0.36 -1.51 15.27
CA LEU A 133 0.42 -2.11 13.94
C LEU A 133 1.72 -2.88 13.69
N LYS A 134 2.84 -2.37 14.20
CA LYS A 134 4.13 -3.06 14.14
C LYS A 134 4.11 -4.35 14.95
N ILE A 135 3.53 -4.33 16.17
CA ILE A 135 3.38 -5.52 17.01
C ILE A 135 2.48 -6.53 16.29
N MET A 136 1.32 -6.10 15.80
CA MET A 136 0.39 -6.94 15.06
C MET A 136 1.06 -7.63 13.86
N ALA A 137 1.87 -6.92 13.07
CA ALA A 137 2.59 -7.50 11.95
C ALA A 137 3.54 -8.63 12.37
N LYS A 138 4.21 -8.46 13.53
CA LYS A 138 5.09 -9.48 14.10
C LYS A 138 4.32 -10.70 14.62
N GLU A 139 3.23 -10.47 15.36
CA GLU A 139 2.40 -11.54 15.94
C GLU A 139 1.71 -12.39 14.88
N LEU A 140 1.17 -11.74 13.84
CA LEU A 140 0.57 -12.42 12.70
C LEU A 140 1.61 -13.05 11.75
N ALA A 141 2.89 -12.71 11.91
CA ALA A 141 4.00 -13.11 11.02
C ALA A 141 3.73 -12.79 9.54
N VAL A 142 3.07 -11.65 9.24
CA VAL A 142 2.76 -11.18 7.89
C VAL A 142 3.08 -9.69 7.71
N PRO A 143 3.31 -9.21 6.47
CA PRO A 143 3.40 -7.79 6.18
C PRO A 143 2.05 -7.11 6.42
N VAL A 144 2.10 -5.91 7.02
CA VAL A 144 0.97 -4.99 7.19
C VAL A 144 1.24 -3.75 6.36
N LEU A 145 0.51 -3.58 5.26
CA LEU A 145 0.60 -2.47 4.33
C LEU A 145 -0.41 -1.40 4.71
N CYS A 146 0.08 -0.30 5.26
CA CYS A 146 -0.73 0.84 5.65
C CYS A 146 -0.64 1.94 4.59
N LEU A 147 -1.77 2.43 4.13
CA LEU A 147 -1.85 3.49 3.14
C LEU A 147 -1.94 4.85 3.82
N SER A 148 -1.22 5.82 3.28
CA SER A 148 -1.20 7.20 3.78
C SER A 148 -1.29 8.21 2.64
N GLN A 149 -1.81 9.39 2.93
CA GLN A 149 -1.88 10.49 1.98
C GLN A 149 -0.73 11.48 2.22
N LEU A 150 -0.08 11.91 1.14
CA LEU A 150 0.94 12.96 1.17
C LEU A 150 0.31 14.35 1.23
N SER A 151 1.00 15.27 1.88
CA SER A 151 0.60 16.67 1.97
C SER A 151 0.67 17.38 0.61
N ARG A 152 -0.06 18.52 0.47
CA ARG A 152 0.00 19.35 -0.74
C ARG A 152 1.34 20.08 -0.92
N ALA A 153 2.23 20.06 0.06
CA ALA A 153 3.54 20.69 -0.02
C ALA A 153 4.43 20.13 -1.15
N THR A 154 4.17 18.88 -1.58
CA THR A 154 4.85 18.30 -2.76
C THR A 154 4.60 19.10 -4.03
N GLU A 155 3.45 19.77 -4.18
CA GLU A 155 3.03 20.46 -5.42
C GLU A 155 3.70 21.82 -5.58
N THR A 156 4.21 22.39 -4.49
CA THR A 156 4.82 23.73 -4.48
C THR A 156 6.33 23.71 -4.76
N ARG A 157 6.95 22.52 -4.80
CA ARG A 157 8.38 22.36 -5.09
C ARG A 157 8.61 22.21 -6.58
N GLU A 158 9.77 22.67 -7.05
CA GLU A 158 10.23 22.47 -8.43
C GLU A 158 10.38 20.97 -8.72
N ASN A 159 11.08 20.23 -7.82
CA ASN A 159 11.09 18.78 -7.84
C ASN A 159 9.91 18.23 -7.01
N ARG A 160 8.87 17.77 -7.68
CA ARG A 160 7.62 17.28 -7.07
C ARG A 160 7.72 15.85 -6.56
N ARG A 161 8.89 15.19 -6.63
CA ARG A 161 9.09 13.87 -6.02
C ARG A 161 8.93 13.95 -4.51
N PRO A 162 8.17 13.00 -3.90
CA PRO A 162 7.90 13.03 -2.48
C PRO A 162 9.16 12.77 -1.65
N ILE A 163 9.20 13.39 -0.47
CA ILE A 163 10.22 13.22 0.57
C ILE A 163 9.54 12.93 1.91
N LEU A 164 10.30 12.45 2.90
CA LEU A 164 9.73 12.04 4.21
C LEU A 164 8.93 13.14 4.90
N SER A 165 9.37 14.40 4.79
CA SER A 165 8.65 15.55 5.40
C SER A 165 7.26 15.82 4.78
N ASP A 166 6.93 15.20 3.64
CA ASP A 166 5.59 15.32 3.03
C ASP A 166 4.54 14.44 3.70
N LEU A 167 4.96 13.50 4.55
CA LEU A 167 4.05 12.65 5.32
C LEU A 167 3.28 13.40 6.40
N ARG A 168 3.79 14.52 6.90
CA ARG A 168 3.19 15.38 7.94
C ARG A 168 2.45 14.60 9.04
N GLU A 169 1.15 14.36 8.85
CA GLU A 169 0.28 13.68 9.81
C GLU A 169 0.66 12.22 10.06
N SER A 170 1.28 11.57 9.06
CA SER A 170 1.77 10.19 9.14
C SER A 170 3.28 10.12 9.45
N GLU A 171 3.94 11.25 9.69
CA GLU A 171 5.37 11.28 10.06
C GLU A 171 5.65 10.45 11.32
N SER A 172 4.70 10.42 12.26
CA SER A 172 4.79 9.62 13.48
C SER A 172 4.85 8.11 13.24
N PHE A 173 4.45 7.63 12.07
CA PHE A 173 4.56 6.21 11.68
C PHE A 173 5.93 5.83 11.13
N VAL A 174 6.72 6.82 10.67
CA VAL A 174 8.02 6.58 10.04
C VAL A 174 9.02 5.85 10.97
N PRO A 175 9.15 6.18 12.27
CA PRO A 175 10.06 5.47 13.16
C PRO A 175 9.76 3.97 13.26
N GLU A 176 8.48 3.59 13.36
CA GLU A 176 8.02 2.21 13.55
C GLU A 176 7.96 1.41 12.23
N ALA A 177 7.79 2.09 11.09
CA ALA A 177 7.73 1.43 9.79
C ALA A 177 9.08 0.78 9.43
N ASP A 178 9.05 -0.47 8.95
CA ASP A 178 10.21 -1.17 8.41
C ASP A 178 10.54 -0.69 7.02
N ILE A 179 9.50 -0.37 6.24
CA ILE A 179 9.60 0.10 4.87
C ILE A 179 8.70 1.32 4.72
N VAL A 180 9.21 2.35 4.06
CA VAL A 180 8.42 3.51 3.62
C VAL A 180 8.55 3.65 2.11
N LEU A 181 7.41 3.59 1.44
CA LEU A 181 7.29 3.67 -0.02
C LEU A 181 6.49 4.90 -0.42
N PHE A 182 6.93 5.56 -1.47
CA PHE A 182 6.16 6.61 -2.13
C PHE A 182 5.80 6.18 -3.55
N LEU A 183 4.57 6.45 -3.97
CA LEU A 183 4.21 6.41 -5.38
C LEU A 183 4.26 7.81 -5.95
N TYR A 184 4.92 7.92 -7.10
CA TYR A 184 5.05 9.15 -7.85
C TYR A 184 4.75 8.90 -9.32
N GLN A 185 3.94 9.74 -9.91
CA GLN A 185 3.59 9.70 -11.32
C GLN A 185 3.90 11.07 -11.94
N ASP A 186 4.95 11.14 -12.76
CA ASP A 186 5.38 12.39 -13.39
C ASP A 186 4.29 12.95 -14.33
N SER A 187 3.58 12.09 -15.04
CA SER A 187 2.49 12.46 -15.94
C SER A 187 1.27 13.10 -15.24
N TYR A 188 1.17 12.99 -13.92
CA TYR A 188 0.14 13.70 -13.14
C TYR A 188 0.38 15.22 -13.15
N TYR A 189 1.64 15.65 -13.28
CA TYR A 189 2.05 17.04 -13.26
C TYR A 189 2.46 17.58 -14.64
N ASN A 190 2.89 16.69 -15.54
CA ASN A 190 3.40 17.02 -16.85
C ASN A 190 2.63 16.22 -17.91
N GLU A 191 2.08 16.90 -18.92
CA GLU A 191 1.31 16.26 -19.99
C GLU A 191 2.19 15.55 -21.05
N ASP A 192 3.43 15.19 -20.72
CA ASP A 192 4.29 14.45 -21.64
C ASP A 192 3.74 13.04 -21.90
N LEU A 193 3.25 12.84 -23.11
CA LEU A 193 2.59 11.62 -23.56
C LEU A 193 3.48 10.36 -23.46
N LYS A 194 4.80 10.52 -23.48
CA LYS A 194 5.74 9.39 -23.42
C LYS A 194 5.79 8.71 -22.07
N LYS A 195 5.38 9.40 -20.98
CA LYS A 195 5.42 8.88 -19.61
C LYS A 195 4.05 8.61 -19.00
N ARG A 196 2.96 8.67 -19.77
CA ARG A 196 1.58 8.57 -19.26
C ARG A 196 1.30 7.32 -18.42
N ASN A 197 2.05 6.26 -18.63
CA ASN A 197 1.82 4.97 -17.97
C ASN A 197 2.96 4.55 -17.03
N SER A 198 3.85 5.46 -16.63
CA SER A 198 4.95 5.17 -15.71
C SER A 198 4.61 5.67 -14.31
N VAL A 199 4.79 4.80 -13.31
CA VAL A 199 4.69 5.11 -11.89
C VAL A 199 6.00 4.72 -11.24
N GLU A 200 6.61 5.65 -10.51
CA GLU A 200 7.78 5.35 -9.69
C GLU A 200 7.33 4.89 -8.30
N CYS A 201 7.81 3.73 -7.86
CA CYS A 201 7.73 3.29 -6.48
C CYS A 201 9.08 3.55 -5.82
N ILE A 202 9.11 4.57 -4.95
CA ILE A 202 10.34 5.08 -4.32
C ILE A 202 10.41 4.53 -2.90
N ALA A 203 11.38 3.66 -2.62
CA ALA A 203 11.66 3.19 -1.27
C ALA A 203 12.60 4.19 -0.58
N VAL A 204 12.08 4.98 0.36
CA VAL A 204 12.85 6.02 1.09
C VAL A 204 13.35 5.56 2.45
N LYS A 205 12.78 4.47 2.98
CA LYS A 205 13.25 3.79 4.19
C LYS A 205 13.10 2.29 4.00
N LYS A 206 14.14 1.54 4.36
CA LYS A 206 14.13 0.08 4.52
C LYS A 206 14.92 -0.29 5.77
N LEU A 207 14.39 -1.18 6.60
CA LEU A 207 15.10 -1.69 7.76
C LEU A 207 16.27 -2.60 7.33
N HIS A 208 16.06 -3.35 6.23
CA HIS A 208 17.07 -4.21 5.62
C HIS A 208 17.12 -3.95 4.12
N GLY A 209 18.32 -3.80 3.57
CA GLY A 209 18.57 -3.52 2.16
C GLY A 209 18.64 -2.04 1.81
N GLU A 210 18.91 -1.76 0.54
CA GLU A 210 19.13 -0.41 0.02
C GLU A 210 17.79 0.28 -0.31
N THR A 211 17.79 1.61 -0.15
CA THR A 211 16.71 2.47 -0.67
C THR A 211 16.88 2.63 -2.17
N GLY A 212 15.81 2.90 -2.89
CA GLY A 212 15.89 3.07 -4.35
C GLY A 212 14.53 3.29 -5.00
N THR A 213 14.52 3.35 -6.32
CA THR A 213 13.31 3.60 -7.11
C THR A 213 13.09 2.44 -8.08
N VAL A 214 11.88 1.89 -8.08
CA VAL A 214 11.42 0.90 -9.05
C VAL A 214 10.41 1.57 -9.99
N GLU A 215 10.69 1.55 -11.29
CA GLU A 215 9.72 1.98 -12.28
C GLU A 215 8.69 0.88 -12.53
N LEU A 216 7.42 1.26 -12.46
CA LEU A 216 6.27 0.40 -12.68
C LEU A 216 5.49 0.93 -13.88
N ARG A 217 4.93 0.04 -14.69
CA ARG A 217 4.01 0.41 -15.75
C ARG A 217 2.58 0.37 -15.21
N TRP A 218 1.91 1.50 -15.30
CA TRP A 218 0.49 1.61 -15.02
C TRP A 218 -0.30 1.31 -16.29
N ILE A 219 -1.22 0.34 -16.23
CA ILE A 219 -2.17 0.07 -17.31
C ILE A 219 -3.49 0.66 -16.87
N ALA A 220 -3.83 1.84 -17.40
CA ALA A 220 -5.01 2.60 -16.99
C ALA A 220 -6.33 1.86 -17.26
N GLU A 221 -6.40 1.13 -18.37
CA GLU A 221 -7.58 0.34 -18.79
C GLU A 221 -7.95 -0.74 -17.77
N ASP A 222 -6.94 -1.35 -17.15
CA ASP A 222 -7.11 -2.45 -16.20
C ASP A 222 -6.79 -2.03 -14.76
N ALA A 223 -6.43 -0.76 -14.51
CA ALA A 223 -5.90 -0.25 -13.24
C ALA A 223 -4.76 -1.11 -12.64
N ARG A 224 -4.01 -1.83 -13.50
CA ARG A 224 -2.92 -2.75 -13.09
C ARG A 224 -1.58 -2.05 -13.06
N CYS A 225 -0.76 -2.46 -12.10
CA CYS A 225 0.63 -2.05 -11.97
C CYS A 225 1.55 -3.25 -12.25
N LEU A 226 2.44 -3.11 -13.22
CA LEU A 226 3.39 -4.14 -13.62
C LEU A 226 4.81 -3.62 -13.44
N ALA A 227 5.73 -4.47 -12.95
CA ALA A 227 7.14 -4.12 -12.91
C ALA A 227 7.73 -4.14 -14.33
N LEU A 228 8.52 -3.12 -14.68
CA LEU A 228 9.31 -3.10 -15.91
C LEU A 228 10.57 -3.93 -15.69
N ASP A 229 10.83 -4.89 -16.59
CA ASP A 229 11.90 -5.89 -16.41
C ASP A 229 13.34 -5.33 -16.56
N ASP A 230 13.53 -4.12 -17.09
CA ASP A 230 14.84 -3.63 -17.53
C ASP A 230 15.39 -2.39 -16.80
N MET A 231 14.75 -1.90 -15.73
CA MET A 231 15.21 -0.69 -15.04
C MET A 231 15.28 -0.82 -13.51
N LEU A 232 16.14 -1.73 -13.06
CA LEU A 232 16.64 -1.68 -11.68
C LEU A 232 17.84 -0.73 -11.63
N ARG A 233 17.62 0.48 -11.13
CA ARG A 233 18.69 1.33 -10.63
C ARG A 233 18.62 1.29 -9.10
N TRP A 234 19.38 0.41 -8.54
CA TRP A 234 19.72 0.38 -7.13
C TRP A 234 21.03 1.09 -6.91
#